data_4591c4539ae90667fde2605166926a74
#
_entry.id   4591c4539ae90667fde2605166926a74
#
_cell.length_a   1.000
_cell.length_b   1.000
_cell.length_c   1.000
_cell.angle_alpha   90.00
_cell.angle_beta   90.00
_cell.angle_gamma   90.00
#
_symmetry.space_group_name_H-M   'P 1'
#
loop_
_entity.id
_entity.type
_entity.pdbx_description
1 polymer ?
#
loop_
_entity_poly.entity_id
_entity_poly.type
_entity_poly.pdbx_seq_one_letter_code
_entity_poly.pdbx_strand_id
1 'polypeptide(L)'
;MPRRVMVFGVGSFAHAVMTILKESGAEVCCYLTRGYGHHGPSLAGKVFDSEEFPSPIPLIDSFQPDLIVPMSIAWTEQPWAKEIAKKPILSPVGSAMHIEISRSMAANLCNRFDVSVPEFFLAESKE
;
A
#
# COMPACT_ATOMS: atom_id res chain seq x y z
N MET A 1 2.13 -19.47 5.69
CA MET A 1 1.18 -18.37 5.56
C MET A 1 1.43 -17.35 6.66
N PRO A 2 1.46 -16.05 6.36
CA PRO A 2 1.65 -15.02 7.38
C PRO A 2 0.55 -15.10 8.44
N ARG A 3 0.93 -15.04 9.72
CA ARG A 3 -0.02 -15.13 10.84
C ARG A 3 -0.58 -13.76 11.22
N ARG A 4 0.23 -12.72 11.08
CA ARG A 4 -0.16 -11.33 11.36
C ARG A 4 0.10 -10.47 10.13
N VAL A 5 -0.94 -9.78 9.69
CA VAL A 5 -0.88 -8.93 8.50
C VAL A 5 -1.39 -7.53 8.83
N MET A 6 -0.60 -6.54 8.46
CA MET A 6 -1.02 -5.14 8.56
C MET A 6 -1.33 -4.61 7.16
N VAL A 7 -2.57 -4.19 6.95
CA VAL A 7 -3.03 -3.60 5.69
C VAL A 7 -2.91 -2.08 5.77
N PHE A 8 -2.29 -1.47 4.77
CA PHE A 8 -2.26 -0.01 4.63
C PHE A 8 -3.28 0.40 3.59
N GLY A 9 -4.35 1.06 3.99
CA GLY A 9 -5.40 1.43 3.06
C GLY A 9 -6.61 2.05 3.72
N VAL A 10 -7.66 2.23 2.95
CA VAL A 10 -8.93 2.82 3.39
C VAL A 10 -10.11 2.14 2.69
N GLY A 11 -11.29 2.27 3.28
CA GLY A 11 -12.56 1.93 2.65
C GLY A 11 -12.74 0.46 2.28
N SER A 12 -13.50 0.23 1.21
CA SER A 12 -13.95 -1.11 0.79
C SER A 12 -12.81 -2.02 0.32
N PHE A 13 -11.76 -1.48 -0.29
CA PHE A 13 -10.61 -2.28 -0.72
C PHE A 13 -9.86 -2.87 0.48
N ALA A 14 -9.54 -2.03 1.47
CA ALA A 14 -8.90 -2.50 2.70
C ALA A 14 -9.79 -3.51 3.42
N HIS A 15 -11.10 -3.26 3.52
CA HIS A 15 -12.07 -4.19 4.10
C HIS A 15 -12.05 -5.56 3.41
N ALA A 16 -12.13 -5.58 2.07
CA ALA A 16 -12.15 -6.84 1.32
C ALA A 16 -10.88 -7.67 1.55
N VAL A 17 -9.70 -7.04 1.49
CA VAL A 17 -8.42 -7.73 1.72
C VAL A 17 -8.32 -8.24 3.16
N MET A 18 -8.69 -7.42 4.14
CA MET A 18 -8.68 -7.84 5.54
C MET A 18 -9.62 -9.00 5.82
N THR A 19 -10.81 -9.00 5.19
CA THR A 19 -11.80 -10.09 5.33
C THR A 19 -11.22 -11.40 4.81
N ILE A 20 -10.67 -11.41 3.59
CA ILE A 20 -10.07 -12.62 3.00
C ILE A 20 -8.91 -13.13 3.85
N LEU A 21 -8.03 -12.25 4.31
CA LEU A 21 -6.91 -12.63 5.17
C LEU A 21 -7.37 -13.23 6.50
N LYS A 22 -8.39 -12.64 7.11
CA LYS A 22 -8.97 -13.14 8.36
C LYS A 22 -9.64 -14.50 8.18
N GLU A 23 -10.41 -14.70 7.11
CA GLU A 23 -11.00 -15.98 6.74
C GLU A 23 -9.95 -17.06 6.49
N SER A 24 -8.77 -16.66 6.03
CA SER A 24 -7.61 -17.54 5.87
C SER A 24 -6.85 -17.81 7.17
N GLY A 25 -7.32 -17.30 8.31
CA GLY A 25 -6.76 -17.55 9.64
C GLY A 25 -5.67 -16.56 10.08
N ALA A 26 -5.45 -15.46 9.39
CA ALA A 26 -4.52 -14.42 9.80
C ALA A 26 -5.15 -13.48 10.84
N GLU A 27 -4.33 -13.00 11.79
CA GLU A 27 -4.65 -11.84 12.60
C GLU A 27 -4.38 -10.60 11.77
N VAL A 28 -5.39 -9.73 11.61
CA VAL A 28 -5.30 -8.57 10.73
C VAL A 28 -5.56 -7.27 11.47
N CYS A 29 -4.82 -6.24 11.08
CA CYS A 29 -5.11 -4.85 11.45
C CYS A 29 -4.95 -3.94 10.24
N CYS A 30 -5.51 -2.74 10.32
CA CYS A 30 -5.42 -1.73 9.28
C CYS A 30 -4.76 -0.46 9.80
N TYR A 31 -3.81 0.07 9.05
CA TYR A 31 -3.34 1.43 9.17
C TYR A 31 -4.00 2.27 8.09
N LEU A 32 -4.89 3.18 8.49
CA LEU A 32 -5.55 4.09 7.57
C LEU A 32 -4.55 5.15 7.12
N THR A 33 -4.29 5.18 5.82
CA THR A 33 -3.36 6.15 5.22
C THR A 33 -3.96 7.55 5.03
N ARG A 34 -5.24 7.71 5.38
CA ARG A 34 -6.00 8.97 5.34
C ARG A 34 -7.06 8.96 6.44
N GLY A 35 -7.44 10.15 6.93
CA GLY A 35 -8.41 10.32 8.01
C GLY A 35 -9.87 9.98 7.66
N TYR A 36 -10.09 9.09 6.69
CA TYR A 36 -11.44 8.62 6.32
C TYR A 36 -11.40 7.15 5.88
N GLY A 37 -12.59 6.57 5.70
CA GLY A 37 -12.70 5.21 5.18
C GLY A 37 -12.45 4.11 6.22
N HIS A 38 -12.60 4.41 7.51
CA HIS A 38 -12.39 3.48 8.62
C HIS A 38 -13.53 2.46 8.80
N HIS A 39 -14.75 2.77 8.35
CA HIS A 39 -15.93 1.95 8.64
C HIS A 39 -15.78 0.50 8.16
N GLY A 40 -15.43 0.30 6.89
CA GLY A 40 -15.23 -1.05 6.34
C GLY A 40 -14.12 -1.84 7.06
N PRO A 41 -12.89 -1.31 7.13
CA PRO A 41 -11.79 -1.96 7.84
C PRO A 41 -12.10 -2.30 9.29
N SER A 42 -12.82 -1.45 10.03
CA SER A 42 -13.18 -1.68 11.43
C SER A 42 -14.11 -2.88 11.64
N LEU A 43 -14.85 -3.29 10.61
CA LEU A 43 -15.66 -4.52 10.65
C LEU A 43 -14.81 -5.80 10.56
N ALA A 44 -13.64 -5.72 9.94
CA ALA A 44 -12.77 -6.86 9.74
C ALA A 44 -11.69 -7.00 10.83
N GLY A 45 -11.20 -5.89 11.39
CA GLY A 45 -10.15 -5.93 12.40
C GLY A 45 -9.89 -4.58 13.06
N LYS A 46 -8.82 -4.52 13.85
CA LYS A 46 -8.39 -3.29 14.52
C LYS A 46 -7.90 -2.28 13.50
N VAL A 47 -8.25 -1.02 13.72
CA VAL A 47 -7.92 0.11 12.84
C VAL A 47 -7.10 1.12 13.61
N PHE A 48 -6.07 1.66 12.97
CA PHE A 48 -5.24 2.76 13.45
C PHE A 48 -5.29 3.90 12.44
N ASP A 49 -5.67 5.08 12.87
CA ASP A 49 -5.81 6.25 12.01
C ASP A 49 -4.49 7.02 11.91
N SER A 50 -4.10 7.42 10.69
CA SER A 50 -2.91 8.23 10.46
C SER A 50 -2.98 9.64 11.06
N GLU A 51 -4.17 10.15 11.37
CA GLU A 51 -4.33 11.43 12.08
C GLU A 51 -3.94 11.28 13.56
N GLU A 52 -4.23 10.14 14.17
CA GLU A 52 -3.84 9.82 15.55
C GLU A 52 -2.39 9.29 15.60
N PHE A 53 -2.00 8.50 14.60
CA PHE A 53 -0.69 7.87 14.49
C PHE A 53 0.01 8.33 13.19
N PRO A 54 0.72 9.48 13.18
CA PRO A 54 1.34 10.02 11.96
C PRO A 54 2.41 9.10 11.35
N SER A 55 2.94 8.16 12.12
CA SER A 55 3.86 7.12 11.67
C SER A 55 3.36 5.74 12.08
N PRO A 56 3.34 4.76 11.16
CA PRO A 56 2.98 3.39 11.49
C PRO A 56 4.11 2.61 12.19
N ILE A 57 5.33 3.15 12.30
CA ILE A 57 6.49 2.45 12.84
C ILE A 57 6.24 1.91 14.25
N PRO A 58 5.77 2.72 15.23
CA PRO A 58 5.49 2.20 16.58
C PRO A 58 4.42 1.11 16.60
N LEU A 59 3.45 1.19 15.68
CA LEU A 59 2.39 0.20 15.55
C LEU A 59 2.93 -1.12 14.98
N ILE A 60 3.83 -1.04 13.98
CA ILE A 60 4.51 -2.19 13.40
C ILE A 60 5.37 -2.88 14.45
N ASP A 61 6.11 -2.12 15.24
CA ASP A 61 6.98 -2.65 16.30
C ASP A 61 6.16 -3.34 17.41
N SER A 62 4.98 -2.83 17.71
CA SER A 62 4.05 -3.43 18.67
C SER A 62 3.31 -4.65 18.11
N PHE A 63 2.75 -4.53 16.91
CA PHE A 63 1.96 -5.60 16.28
C PHE A 63 2.83 -6.71 15.69
N GLN A 64 4.06 -6.39 15.28
CA GLN A 64 5.02 -7.29 14.64
C GLN A 64 4.40 -8.09 13.47
N PRO A 65 3.93 -7.43 12.42
CA PRO A 65 3.34 -8.12 11.29
C PRO A 65 4.38 -8.97 10.56
N ASP A 66 3.97 -10.16 10.15
CA ASP A 66 4.76 -11.01 9.25
C ASP A 66 4.74 -10.48 7.81
N LEU A 67 3.71 -9.69 7.47
CA LEU A 67 3.53 -9.07 6.16
C LEU A 67 2.78 -7.75 6.27
N ILE A 68 3.25 -6.76 5.51
CA ILE A 68 2.54 -5.49 5.28
C ILE A 68 1.97 -5.50 3.86
N VAL A 69 0.69 -5.15 3.71
CA VAL A 69 0.00 -5.12 2.43
C VAL A 69 -0.52 -3.71 2.16
N PRO A 70 0.23 -2.88 1.43
CA PRO A 70 -0.26 -1.58 0.98
C PRO A 70 -1.29 -1.73 -0.15
N MET A 71 -2.37 -0.97 -0.06
CA MET A 71 -3.42 -0.94 -1.07
C MET A 71 -3.20 0.14 -2.14
N SER A 72 -2.16 0.93 -1.99
CA SER A 72 -1.75 1.94 -2.97
C SER A 72 -0.26 2.26 -2.80
N ILE A 73 0.36 2.81 -3.84
CA ILE A 73 1.76 3.21 -3.83
C ILE A 73 2.03 4.48 -3.00
N ALA A 74 1.00 5.21 -2.59
CA ALA A 74 1.14 6.50 -1.89
C ALA A 74 1.92 6.41 -0.56
N TRP A 75 2.08 5.23 0.02
CA TRP A 75 2.92 5.03 1.20
C TRP A 75 4.39 5.39 0.95
N THR A 76 4.85 5.27 -0.31
CA THR A 76 6.24 5.51 -0.70
C THR A 76 6.66 6.97 -0.64
N GLU A 77 5.70 7.89 -0.64
CA GLU A 77 5.90 9.33 -0.53
C GLU A 77 5.98 9.80 0.94
N GLN A 78 5.75 8.90 1.88
CA GLN A 78 5.72 9.23 3.30
C GLN A 78 7.15 9.29 3.88
N PRO A 79 7.38 10.14 4.90
CA PRO A 79 8.70 10.28 5.53
C PRO A 79 9.27 8.96 6.07
N TRP A 80 8.41 8.04 6.51
CA TRP A 80 8.76 6.74 7.07
C TRP A 80 8.91 5.62 6.03
N ALA A 81 8.71 5.92 4.73
CA ALA A 81 8.69 4.90 3.66
C ALA A 81 9.97 4.07 3.57
N LYS A 82 11.14 4.71 3.73
CA LYS A 82 12.44 4.02 3.66
C LYS A 82 12.59 2.95 4.75
N GLU A 83 11.98 3.16 5.90
CA GLU A 83 12.03 2.22 7.01
C GLU A 83 11.05 1.06 6.78
N ILE A 84 9.86 1.36 6.33
CA ILE A 84 8.85 0.34 5.97
C ILE A 84 9.35 -0.56 4.83
N ALA A 85 10.04 -0.01 3.84
CA ALA A 85 10.59 -0.77 2.71
C ALA A 85 11.60 -1.87 3.13
N LYS A 86 12.09 -1.84 4.36
CA LYS A 86 12.98 -2.89 4.93
C LYS A 86 12.21 -4.03 5.60
N LYS A 87 10.91 -3.88 5.79
CA LYS A 87 10.04 -4.89 6.39
C LYS A 87 9.48 -5.82 5.31
N PRO A 88 8.99 -7.00 5.65
CA PRO A 88 8.24 -7.84 4.70
C PRO A 88 7.01 -7.07 4.18
N ILE A 89 7.03 -6.69 2.93
CA ILE A 89 6.00 -5.86 2.31
C ILE A 89 5.63 -6.38 0.93
N LEU A 90 4.33 -6.48 0.66
CA LEU A 90 3.79 -6.85 -0.66
C LEU A 90 3.59 -5.59 -1.51
N SER A 91 4.68 -5.02 -1.98
CA SER A 91 4.68 -3.82 -2.83
C SER A 91 6.00 -3.71 -3.58
N PRO A 92 6.03 -3.07 -4.75
CA PRO A 92 7.28 -2.63 -5.33
C PRO A 92 8.04 -1.73 -4.36
N VAL A 93 9.35 -1.89 -4.31
CA VAL A 93 10.23 -1.08 -3.46
C VAL A 93 11.42 -0.56 -4.27
N GLY A 94 12.09 0.49 -3.78
CA GLY A 94 13.23 1.08 -4.48
C GLY A 94 12.84 1.64 -5.84
N SER A 95 13.67 1.45 -6.87
CA SER A 95 13.42 1.96 -8.22
C SER A 95 12.19 1.35 -8.92
N ALA A 96 11.76 0.16 -8.51
CA ALA A 96 10.57 -0.49 -9.06
C ALA A 96 9.27 0.29 -8.81
N MET A 97 9.24 1.13 -7.77
CA MET A 97 8.09 2.01 -7.47
C MET A 97 7.81 3.01 -8.60
N HIS A 98 8.85 3.43 -9.33
CA HIS A 98 8.70 4.41 -10.40
C HIS A 98 7.86 3.91 -11.58
N ILE A 99 7.74 2.59 -11.75
CA ILE A 99 6.89 2.00 -12.80
C ILE A 99 5.42 2.37 -12.58
N GLU A 100 4.97 2.43 -11.34
CA GLU A 100 3.60 2.81 -10.99
C GLU A 100 3.40 4.33 -10.97
N ILE A 101 4.40 5.07 -10.53
CA ILE A 101 4.33 6.53 -10.39
C ILE A 101 4.50 7.24 -11.73
N SER A 102 5.40 6.75 -12.60
CA SER A 102 5.75 7.38 -13.87
C SER A 102 5.23 6.59 -15.06
N ARG A 103 4.19 7.11 -15.72
CA ARG A 103 3.63 6.50 -16.93
C ARG A 103 4.63 6.43 -18.09
N SER A 104 5.47 7.43 -18.25
CA SER A 104 6.53 7.44 -19.27
C SER A 104 7.57 6.35 -19.02
N MET A 105 8.00 6.16 -17.79
CA MET A 105 8.93 5.09 -17.43
C MET A 105 8.28 3.71 -17.64
N ALA A 106 7.03 3.54 -17.22
CA ALA A 106 6.29 2.30 -17.44
C ALA A 106 6.18 1.95 -18.93
N ALA A 107 5.81 2.93 -19.77
CA ALA A 107 5.71 2.74 -21.23
C ALA A 107 7.06 2.40 -21.86
N ASN A 108 8.14 3.08 -21.46
CA ASN A 108 9.48 2.79 -21.96
C ASN A 108 9.91 1.36 -21.58
N LEU A 109 9.59 0.93 -20.36
CA LEU A 109 9.87 -0.44 -19.92
C LEU A 109 9.06 -1.47 -20.72
N CYS A 110 7.77 -1.23 -20.91
CA CYS A 110 6.91 -2.09 -21.73
C CYS A 110 7.45 -2.21 -23.17
N ASN A 111 7.83 -1.10 -23.80
CA ASN A 111 8.41 -1.11 -25.15
C ASN A 111 9.72 -1.92 -25.23
N ARG A 112 10.55 -1.89 -24.18
CA ARG A 112 11.79 -2.70 -24.16
C ARG A 112 11.53 -4.22 -24.10
N PHE A 113 10.36 -4.61 -23.60
CA PHE A 113 9.96 -6.02 -23.46
C PHE A 113 8.83 -6.43 -24.41
N ASP A 114 8.57 -5.63 -25.46
CA ASP A 114 7.52 -5.87 -26.45
C ASP A 114 6.11 -6.06 -25.81
N VAL A 115 5.86 -5.38 -24.70
CA VAL A 115 4.54 -5.36 -24.06
C VAL A 115 3.73 -4.20 -24.65
N SER A 116 2.58 -4.50 -25.21
CA SER A 116 1.68 -3.49 -25.78
C SER A 116 1.21 -2.50 -24.73
N VAL A 117 1.27 -1.21 -25.07
CA VAL A 117 0.72 -0.11 -24.26
C VAL A 117 -0.25 0.72 -25.11
N PRO A 118 -1.29 1.31 -24.51
CA PRO A 118 -2.13 2.29 -25.20
C PRO A 118 -1.31 3.48 -25.67
N GLU A 119 -1.71 4.09 -26.79
CA GLU A 119 -1.17 5.38 -27.20
C GLU A 119 -1.51 6.44 -26.15
N PHE A 120 -0.54 7.27 -25.79
CA PHE A 120 -0.72 8.37 -24.87
C PHE A 120 0.22 9.52 -25.20
N PHE A 121 -0.17 10.72 -24.76
CA PHE A 121 0.63 11.94 -24.88
C PHE A 121 0.95 12.47 -23.50
N LEU A 122 2.18 12.92 -23.31
CA LEU A 122 2.58 13.66 -22.11
C LEU A 122 2.29 15.14 -22.33
N ALA A 123 1.44 15.71 -21.49
CA ALA A 123 1.25 17.15 -21.43
C ALA A 123 2.34 17.75 -20.53
N GLU A 124 3.19 18.59 -21.11
CA GLU A 124 4.31 19.23 -20.40
C GLU A 124 3.92 20.56 -19.74
N SER A 125 2.82 21.19 -20.19
CA SER A 125 2.28 22.41 -19.58
C SER A 125 0.76 22.44 -19.65
N LYS A 126 0.14 23.21 -18.75
CA LYS A 126 -1.23 23.68 -18.89
C LYS A 126 -1.15 25.05 -19.53
N GLU A 127 -1.43 25.17 -20.81
CA GLU A 127 -1.80 26.46 -21.41
C GLU A 127 -3.29 26.68 -21.27
#